data_8157496afc85c8fcc8d5e77545379a7a
#
_entry.id   8157496afc85c8fcc8d5e77545379a7a
#
_cell.length_a   1.000
_cell.length_b   1.000
_cell.length_c   1.000
_cell.angle_alpha   90.00
_cell.angle_beta   90.00
_cell.angle_gamma   90.00
#
_symmetry.space_group_name_H-M   'P 1'
#
loop_
_entity.id
_entity.type
_entity.pdbx_description
1 polymer ?
#
loop_
_entity_poly.entity_id
_entity_poly.type
_entity_poly.pdbx_seq_one_letter_code
_entity_poly.pdbx_strand_id
1 'polypeptide(L)'
;NLVIPFFLIAYGIKNVQSNLAAILMASTPLTATILGHFYTKNEKINLTKLIGISIGFGGIVFLFTDKILFNENNIWSALIIFLAGAFYVVGGLLTLKISNKTNENVTASILIWAIIFLLPLSIIFEQPWNLTPRLDSTISLIYLGIFATGAAWLLRFYILKNNGLVFQAQVAYLIPIFGVIWGFLFLGEEITSKVIVSLIAVIIGIYIVKKGSIVKII
;
A
#
# COMPACT_ATOMS: atom_id res chain seq x y z
N ASN A 1 1.85 -10.70 -6.96
CA ASN A 1 1.44 -9.29 -6.80
C ASN A 1 0.38 -9.08 -5.71
N LEU A 2 -0.54 -10.04 -5.50
CA LEU A 2 -1.63 -9.97 -4.54
C LEU A 2 -1.45 -11.01 -3.43
N VAL A 3 -1.27 -12.27 -3.77
CA VAL A 3 -1.27 -13.40 -2.82
C VAL A 3 -0.25 -13.21 -1.70
N ILE A 4 1.01 -13.01 -2.04
CA ILE A 4 2.10 -12.91 -1.05
C ILE A 4 1.91 -11.68 -0.14
N PRO A 5 1.69 -10.44 -0.66
CA PRO A 5 1.49 -9.29 0.22
C PRO A 5 0.28 -9.43 1.13
N PHE A 6 -0.87 -9.88 0.63
CA PHE A 6 -2.07 -10.04 1.47
C PHE A 6 -1.85 -11.07 2.57
N PHE A 7 -1.25 -12.21 2.25
CA PHE A 7 -0.93 -13.24 3.24
C PHE A 7 0.02 -12.70 4.32
N LEU A 8 1.09 -12.01 3.91
CA LEU A 8 2.06 -11.44 4.85
C LEU A 8 1.42 -10.35 5.73
N ILE A 9 0.57 -9.48 5.16
CA ILE A 9 -0.14 -8.47 5.94
C ILE A 9 -1.08 -9.15 6.95
N ALA A 10 -1.91 -10.08 6.50
CA ALA A 10 -2.86 -10.77 7.37
C ALA A 10 -2.17 -11.51 8.53
N TYR A 11 -1.00 -12.08 8.27
CA TYR A 11 -0.20 -12.72 9.31
C TYR A 11 0.46 -11.70 10.24
N GLY A 12 1.05 -10.64 9.70
CA GLY A 12 1.78 -9.63 10.46
C GLY A 12 0.90 -8.80 11.40
N ILE A 13 -0.31 -8.42 10.96
CA ILE A 13 -1.23 -7.59 11.77
C ILE A 13 -1.77 -8.30 13.02
N LYS A 14 -1.60 -9.62 13.15
CA LYS A 14 -2.01 -10.34 14.37
C LYS A 14 -1.22 -9.91 15.60
N ASN A 15 0.04 -9.47 15.42
CA ASN A 15 0.94 -9.13 16.51
C ASN A 15 1.46 -7.68 16.45
N VAL A 16 1.01 -6.89 15.48
CA VAL A 16 1.43 -5.51 15.26
C VAL A 16 0.21 -4.60 15.29
N GLN A 17 0.31 -3.49 16.02
CA GLN A 17 -0.75 -2.49 16.03
C GLN A 17 -0.95 -1.89 14.63
N SER A 18 -2.20 -1.54 14.30
CA SER A 18 -2.59 -1.01 12.98
C SER A 18 -1.81 0.26 12.59
N ASN A 19 -1.48 1.11 13.56
CA ASN A 19 -0.67 2.31 13.35
C ASN A 19 0.78 1.99 12.93
N LEU A 20 1.43 1.01 13.58
CA LEU A 20 2.77 0.58 13.19
C LEU A 20 2.74 -0.11 11.81
N ALA A 21 1.72 -0.92 11.55
CA ALA A 21 1.52 -1.52 10.23
C ALA A 21 1.37 -0.45 9.12
N ALA A 22 0.62 0.62 9.39
CA ALA A 22 0.46 1.75 8.46
C ALA A 22 1.80 2.46 8.17
N ILE A 23 2.64 2.69 9.20
CA ILE A 23 3.99 3.27 9.02
C ILE A 23 4.87 2.37 8.16
N LEU A 24 4.87 1.06 8.45
CA LEU A 24 5.66 0.09 7.70
C LEU A 24 5.22 0.03 6.24
N MET A 25 3.93 0.04 5.97
CA MET A 25 3.40 0.12 4.61
C MET A 25 3.72 1.46 3.93
N ALA A 26 3.75 2.56 4.68
CA ALA A 26 4.16 3.88 4.16
C ALA A 26 5.64 3.96 3.78
N SER A 27 6.48 2.96 4.13
CA SER A 27 7.84 2.84 3.63
C SER A 27 7.92 2.31 2.17
N THR A 28 6.81 1.88 1.59
CA THR A 28 6.75 1.33 0.22
C THR A 28 7.36 2.25 -0.85
N PRO A 29 7.19 3.59 -0.84
CA PRO A 29 7.85 4.48 -1.79
C PRO A 29 9.38 4.48 -1.69
N LEU A 30 9.94 4.26 -0.50
CA LEU A 30 11.40 4.11 -0.33
C LEU A 30 11.87 2.86 -1.08
N THR A 31 11.20 1.73 -0.85
CA THR A 31 11.48 0.47 -1.54
C THR A 31 11.30 0.60 -3.06
N ALA A 32 10.24 1.28 -3.50
CA ALA A 32 9.98 1.54 -4.92
C ALA A 32 11.09 2.38 -5.57
N THR A 33 11.62 3.37 -4.85
CA THR A 33 12.70 4.21 -5.36
C THR A 33 13.99 3.42 -5.51
N ILE A 34 14.33 2.58 -4.53
CA ILE A 34 15.52 1.73 -4.57
C ILE A 34 15.40 0.70 -5.71
N LEU A 35 14.34 -0.09 -5.72
CA LEU A 35 14.15 -1.12 -6.74
C LEU A 35 13.92 -0.51 -8.14
N GLY A 36 13.21 0.61 -8.24
CA GLY A 36 13.02 1.33 -9.48
C GLY A 36 14.36 1.77 -10.09
N HIS A 37 15.28 2.27 -9.27
CA HIS A 37 16.61 2.69 -9.73
C HIS A 37 17.39 1.56 -10.41
N PHE A 38 17.35 0.35 -9.85
CA PHE A 38 18.10 -0.79 -10.38
C PHE A 38 17.38 -1.51 -11.53
N TYR A 39 16.06 -1.62 -11.46
CA TYR A 39 15.29 -2.48 -12.35
C TYR A 39 14.51 -1.75 -13.45
N THR A 40 14.46 -0.40 -13.42
CA THR A 40 13.81 0.37 -14.49
C THR A 40 14.77 1.37 -15.13
N LYS A 41 14.56 1.67 -16.41
CA LYS A 41 15.39 2.64 -17.14
C LYS A 41 15.05 4.08 -16.76
N ASN A 42 13.79 4.37 -16.44
CA ASN A 42 13.24 5.71 -16.29
C ASN A 42 13.08 6.16 -14.83
N GLU A 43 13.21 5.24 -13.85
CA GLU A 43 12.99 5.52 -12.43
C GLU A 43 14.31 5.71 -11.67
N LYS A 44 15.20 6.55 -12.21
CA LYS A 44 16.47 6.83 -11.53
C LYS A 44 16.27 7.68 -10.29
N ILE A 45 17.06 7.37 -9.25
CA ILE A 45 17.12 8.17 -8.03
C ILE A 45 17.65 9.56 -8.38
N ASN A 46 16.97 10.58 -7.90
CA ASN A 46 17.44 11.94 -7.88
C ASN A 46 17.14 12.58 -6.52
N LEU A 47 17.83 13.69 -6.24
CA LEU A 47 17.71 14.39 -4.96
C LEU A 47 16.27 14.86 -4.68
N THR A 48 15.56 15.30 -5.71
CA THR A 48 14.17 15.77 -5.58
C THR A 48 13.24 14.63 -5.13
N LYS A 49 13.36 13.43 -5.72
CA LYS A 49 12.60 12.26 -5.28
C LYS A 49 12.93 11.88 -3.84
N LEU A 50 14.22 11.85 -3.47
CA LEU A 50 14.64 11.54 -2.11
C LEU A 50 14.06 12.51 -1.09
N ILE A 51 14.16 13.82 -1.33
CA ILE A 51 13.58 14.83 -0.46
C ILE A 51 12.07 14.63 -0.30
N GLY A 52 11.34 14.45 -1.41
CA GLY A 52 9.90 14.27 -1.37
C GLY A 52 9.49 13.01 -0.60
N ILE A 53 10.19 11.89 -0.79
CA ILE A 53 9.94 10.63 -0.08
C ILE A 53 10.23 10.80 1.42
N SER A 54 11.36 11.45 1.77
CA SER A 54 11.74 11.68 3.17
C SER A 54 10.73 12.56 3.90
N ILE A 55 10.23 13.63 3.24
CA ILE A 55 9.20 14.50 3.81
C ILE A 55 7.88 13.72 4.01
N GLY A 56 7.42 13.00 3.00
CA GLY A 56 6.17 12.24 3.09
C GLY A 56 6.24 11.13 4.14
N PHE A 57 7.31 10.35 4.15
CA PHE A 57 7.52 9.31 5.16
C PHE A 57 7.68 9.90 6.56
N GLY A 58 8.45 10.98 6.71
CA GLY A 58 8.59 11.71 7.97
C GLY A 58 7.25 12.21 8.51
N GLY A 59 6.36 12.71 7.65
CA GLY A 59 4.99 13.09 8.01
C GLY A 59 4.18 11.91 8.59
N ILE A 60 4.29 10.72 7.99
CA ILE A 60 3.61 9.51 8.50
C ILE A 60 4.22 9.07 9.84
N VAL A 61 5.54 9.04 9.95
CA VAL A 61 6.20 8.71 11.22
C VAL A 61 5.77 9.69 12.32
N PHE A 62 5.77 10.99 12.02
CA PHE A 62 5.34 12.03 12.95
C PHE A 62 3.89 11.85 13.41
N LEU A 63 2.98 11.49 12.50
CA LEU A 63 1.57 11.22 12.82
C LEU A 63 1.42 10.15 13.91
N PHE A 64 2.24 9.12 13.86
CA PHE A 64 2.10 7.95 14.71
C PHE A 64 3.11 7.89 15.88
N THR A 65 3.95 8.91 16.09
CA THR A 65 5.00 8.88 17.14
C THR A 65 4.49 8.54 18.52
N ASP A 66 3.31 9.02 18.92
CA ASP A 66 2.74 8.77 20.25
C ASP A 66 2.14 7.37 20.40
N LYS A 67 1.94 6.67 19.28
CA LYS A 67 1.28 5.37 19.22
C LYS A 67 2.26 4.22 18.87
N ILE A 68 3.54 4.54 18.72
CA ILE A 68 4.56 3.53 18.40
C ILE A 68 5.01 2.88 19.71
N LEU A 69 4.48 1.70 19.98
CA LEU A 69 4.97 0.84 21.04
C LEU A 69 5.77 -0.31 20.42
N PHE A 70 7.09 -0.26 20.58
CA PHE A 70 7.95 -1.36 20.20
C PHE A 70 8.01 -2.37 21.34
N ASN A 71 7.55 -3.59 21.06
CA ASN A 71 7.74 -4.74 21.91
C ASN A 71 8.59 -5.77 21.16
N GLU A 72 9.51 -6.46 21.82
CA GLU A 72 10.44 -7.42 21.19
C GLU A 72 9.71 -8.49 20.38
N ASN A 73 8.54 -8.94 20.84
CA ASN A 73 7.71 -9.92 20.15
C ASN A 73 7.11 -9.43 18.81
N ASN A 74 7.20 -8.12 18.53
CA ASN A 74 6.57 -7.52 17.34
C ASN A 74 7.56 -7.33 16.19
N ILE A 75 8.86 -7.53 16.39
CA ILE A 75 9.91 -7.27 15.38
C ILE A 75 9.74 -8.16 14.15
N TRP A 76 9.51 -9.45 14.34
CA TRP A 76 9.30 -10.38 13.24
C TRP A 76 8.05 -10.04 12.42
N SER A 77 6.95 -9.73 13.10
CA SER A 77 5.70 -9.33 12.45
C SER A 77 5.84 -7.99 11.72
N ALA A 78 6.63 -7.05 12.28
CA ALA A 78 6.94 -5.79 11.61
C ALA A 78 7.78 -6.01 10.33
N LEU A 79 8.80 -6.89 10.39
CA LEU A 79 9.57 -7.27 9.20
C LEU A 79 8.70 -7.93 8.12
N ILE A 80 7.77 -8.78 8.51
CA ILE A 80 6.81 -9.41 7.59
C ILE A 80 5.95 -8.37 6.88
N ILE A 81 5.45 -7.35 7.59
CA ILE A 81 4.65 -6.27 6.99
C ILE A 81 5.52 -5.40 6.06
N PHE A 82 6.75 -5.08 6.47
CA PHE A 82 7.68 -4.35 5.60
C PHE A 82 7.97 -5.14 4.31
N LEU A 83 8.20 -6.44 4.40
CA LEU A 83 8.39 -7.32 3.25
C LEU A 83 7.14 -7.38 2.35
N ALA A 84 5.94 -7.33 2.93
CA ALA A 84 4.71 -7.25 2.13
C ALA A 84 4.71 -5.99 1.24
N GLY A 85 5.12 -4.83 1.77
CA GLY A 85 5.32 -3.60 1.00
C GLY A 85 6.33 -3.79 -0.13
N ALA A 86 7.47 -4.45 0.14
CA ALA A 86 8.47 -4.76 -0.87
C ALA A 86 7.93 -5.68 -1.97
N PHE A 87 7.15 -6.70 -1.63
CA PHE A 87 6.49 -7.57 -2.62
C PHE A 87 5.45 -6.85 -3.47
N TYR A 88 4.77 -5.83 -2.95
CA TYR A 88 3.93 -4.95 -3.77
C TYR A 88 4.73 -4.21 -4.84
N VAL A 89 5.92 -3.73 -4.49
CA VAL A 89 6.82 -3.07 -5.45
C VAL A 89 7.33 -4.04 -6.49
N VAL A 90 7.80 -5.22 -6.08
CA VAL A 90 8.24 -6.29 -7.00
C VAL A 90 7.11 -6.66 -7.97
N GLY A 91 5.89 -6.81 -7.46
CA GLY A 91 4.72 -7.06 -8.28
C GLY A 91 4.46 -5.93 -9.29
N GLY A 92 4.64 -4.68 -8.91
CA GLY A 92 4.58 -3.53 -9.82
C GLY A 92 5.64 -3.59 -10.91
N LEU A 93 6.89 -3.91 -10.56
CA LEU A 93 7.99 -4.09 -11.54
C LEU A 93 7.70 -5.20 -12.55
N LEU A 94 7.18 -6.33 -12.08
CA LEU A 94 6.80 -7.44 -12.97
C LEU A 94 5.66 -7.02 -13.90
N THR A 95 4.70 -6.23 -13.42
CA THR A 95 3.59 -5.72 -14.22
C THR A 95 4.07 -4.77 -15.31
N LEU A 96 5.07 -3.93 -15.04
CA LEU A 96 5.65 -3.06 -16.08
C LEU A 96 6.25 -3.83 -17.26
N LYS A 97 6.72 -5.05 -17.05
CA LYS A 97 7.21 -5.93 -18.13
C LYS A 97 6.09 -6.42 -19.05
N ILE A 98 4.83 -6.36 -18.59
CA ILE A 98 3.65 -6.81 -19.36
C ILE A 98 2.90 -5.58 -19.92
N SER A 99 3.62 -4.52 -20.24
CA SER A 99 3.05 -3.22 -20.65
C SER A 99 2.20 -3.26 -21.94
N ASN A 100 2.33 -4.31 -22.77
CA ASN A 100 1.57 -4.47 -24.01
C ASN A 100 0.12 -4.91 -23.82
N LYS A 101 -0.29 -5.24 -22.60
CA LYS A 101 -1.68 -5.63 -22.28
C LYS A 101 -2.46 -4.45 -21.75
N THR A 102 -3.79 -4.51 -21.90
CA THR A 102 -4.67 -3.50 -21.30
C THR A 102 -4.70 -3.63 -19.78
N ASN A 103 -5.04 -2.56 -19.07
CA ASN A 103 -5.10 -2.57 -17.61
C ASN A 103 -6.13 -3.57 -17.10
N GLU A 104 -7.25 -3.72 -17.82
CA GLU A 104 -8.32 -4.67 -17.49
C GLU A 104 -7.83 -6.11 -17.56
N ASN A 105 -7.13 -6.47 -18.63
CA ASN A 105 -6.60 -7.82 -18.83
C ASN A 105 -5.53 -8.17 -17.77
N VAL A 106 -4.67 -7.22 -17.44
CA VAL A 106 -3.66 -7.41 -16.38
C VAL A 106 -4.34 -7.57 -15.03
N THR A 107 -5.30 -6.71 -14.70
CA THR A 107 -6.06 -6.79 -13.43
C THR A 107 -6.81 -8.10 -13.34
N ALA A 108 -7.59 -8.47 -14.36
CA ALA A 108 -8.35 -9.71 -14.38
C ALA A 108 -7.45 -10.94 -14.19
N SER A 109 -6.32 -11.00 -14.91
CA SER A 109 -5.35 -12.10 -14.77
C SER A 109 -4.81 -12.20 -13.36
N ILE A 110 -4.45 -11.08 -12.73
CA ILE A 110 -3.90 -11.08 -11.36
C ILE A 110 -4.96 -11.52 -10.35
N LEU A 111 -6.21 -11.07 -10.51
CA LEU A 111 -7.31 -11.45 -9.62
C LEU A 111 -7.67 -12.95 -9.78
N ILE A 112 -7.70 -13.46 -11.01
CA ILE A 112 -7.97 -14.88 -11.28
C ILE A 112 -6.87 -15.75 -10.64
N TRP A 113 -5.61 -15.44 -10.86
CA TRP A 113 -4.52 -16.17 -10.24
C TRP A 113 -4.52 -16.03 -8.71
N ALA A 114 -4.91 -14.87 -8.16
CA ALA A 114 -5.06 -14.70 -6.72
C ALA A 114 -6.14 -15.63 -6.15
N ILE A 115 -7.28 -15.77 -6.83
CA ILE A 115 -8.34 -16.70 -6.44
C ILE A 115 -7.82 -18.14 -6.48
N ILE A 116 -7.16 -18.54 -7.58
CA ILE A 116 -6.63 -19.91 -7.74
C ILE A 116 -5.69 -20.30 -6.59
N PHE A 117 -4.87 -19.37 -6.09
CA PHE A 117 -3.95 -19.66 -5.00
C PHE A 117 -4.54 -19.44 -3.60
N LEU A 118 -5.35 -18.39 -3.40
CA LEU A 118 -5.88 -18.07 -2.07
C LEU A 118 -7.09 -18.94 -1.68
N LEU A 119 -7.90 -19.34 -2.65
CA LEU A 119 -9.09 -20.14 -2.35
C LEU A 119 -8.74 -21.51 -1.73
N PRO A 120 -7.78 -22.30 -2.27
CA PRO A 120 -7.37 -23.54 -1.60
C PRO A 120 -6.78 -23.30 -0.20
N LEU A 121 -6.00 -22.23 -0.02
CA LEU A 121 -5.44 -21.88 1.28
C LEU A 121 -6.54 -21.55 2.29
N SER A 122 -7.55 -20.77 1.90
CA SER A 122 -8.69 -20.46 2.76
C SER A 122 -9.50 -21.71 3.11
N ILE A 123 -9.72 -22.59 2.13
CA ILE A 123 -10.41 -23.88 2.34
C ILE A 123 -9.68 -24.73 3.38
N ILE A 124 -8.36 -24.83 3.29
CA ILE A 124 -7.56 -25.70 4.16
C ILE A 124 -7.42 -25.11 5.56
N PHE A 125 -7.12 -23.81 5.66
CA PHE A 125 -6.72 -23.18 6.94
C PHE A 125 -7.87 -22.51 7.68
N GLU A 126 -8.87 -21.97 6.98
CA GLU A 126 -9.92 -21.16 7.61
C GLU A 126 -11.29 -21.86 7.65
N GLN A 127 -11.48 -22.93 6.85
CA GLN A 127 -12.71 -23.72 6.80
C GLN A 127 -13.97 -22.84 6.73
N PRO A 128 -14.15 -22.03 5.67
CA PRO A 128 -15.19 -20.99 5.59
C PRO A 128 -16.62 -21.51 5.74
N TRP A 129 -16.87 -22.80 5.54
CA TRP A 129 -18.17 -23.42 5.77
C TRP A 129 -18.58 -23.51 7.26
N ASN A 130 -17.62 -23.39 8.17
CA ASN A 130 -17.89 -23.37 9.62
C ASN A 130 -18.21 -21.96 10.14
N LEU A 131 -18.09 -20.95 9.27
CA LEU A 131 -18.33 -19.55 9.64
C LEU A 131 -19.80 -19.19 9.40
N THR A 132 -20.38 -18.48 10.35
CA THR A 132 -21.71 -17.86 10.23
C THR A 132 -21.54 -16.35 10.22
N PRO A 133 -21.13 -15.75 9.09
CA PRO A 133 -20.87 -14.32 9.04
C PRO A 133 -22.16 -13.51 9.21
N ARG A 134 -22.07 -12.43 9.98
CA ARG A 134 -23.17 -11.47 10.11
C ARG A 134 -23.38 -10.74 8.78
N LEU A 135 -24.57 -10.22 8.56
CA LEU A 135 -24.92 -9.53 7.32
C LEU A 135 -24.02 -8.31 7.05
N ASP A 136 -23.71 -7.55 8.09
CA ASP A 136 -22.78 -6.39 8.01
C ASP A 136 -21.36 -6.80 7.57
N SER A 137 -20.85 -7.91 8.09
CA SER A 137 -19.56 -8.48 7.70
C SER A 137 -19.56 -8.94 6.23
N THR A 138 -20.66 -9.57 5.80
CA THR A 138 -20.81 -10.01 4.40
C THR A 138 -20.84 -8.83 3.42
N ILE A 139 -21.61 -7.78 3.75
CA ILE A 139 -21.66 -6.55 2.94
C ILE A 139 -20.29 -5.90 2.88
N SER A 140 -19.56 -5.82 4.00
CA SER A 140 -18.20 -5.28 4.06
C SER A 140 -17.23 -6.06 3.18
N LEU A 141 -17.31 -7.40 3.16
CA LEU A 141 -16.48 -8.24 2.31
C LEU A 141 -16.78 -8.04 0.83
N ILE A 142 -18.05 -7.91 0.45
CA ILE A 142 -18.45 -7.62 -0.94
C ILE A 142 -17.90 -6.26 -1.36
N TYR A 143 -18.05 -5.23 -0.52
CA TYR A 143 -17.50 -3.89 -0.77
C TYR A 143 -15.97 -3.92 -0.96
N LEU A 144 -15.24 -4.61 -0.07
CA LEU A 144 -13.81 -4.78 -0.16
C LEU A 144 -13.39 -5.51 -1.45
N GLY A 145 -14.12 -6.54 -1.85
CA GLY A 145 -13.83 -7.28 -3.07
C GLY A 145 -14.02 -6.44 -4.33
N ILE A 146 -15.15 -5.74 -4.46
CA ILE A 146 -15.49 -4.99 -5.66
C ILE A 146 -14.71 -3.67 -5.73
N PHE A 147 -14.77 -2.85 -4.69
CA PHE A 147 -14.23 -1.49 -4.71
C PHE A 147 -12.77 -1.43 -4.27
N ALA A 148 -12.46 -1.93 -3.08
CA ALA A 148 -11.11 -1.83 -2.52
C ALA A 148 -10.11 -2.81 -3.16
N THR A 149 -10.59 -3.84 -3.85
CA THR A 149 -9.75 -4.75 -4.61
C THR A 149 -9.96 -4.56 -6.11
N GLY A 150 -11.11 -4.85 -6.66
CA GLY A 150 -11.35 -4.81 -8.11
C GLY A 150 -11.07 -3.45 -8.73
N ALA A 151 -11.83 -2.43 -8.35
CA ALA A 151 -11.70 -1.07 -8.90
C ALA A 151 -10.37 -0.42 -8.53
N ALA A 152 -9.89 -0.61 -7.30
CA ALA A 152 -8.62 -0.04 -6.86
C ALA A 152 -7.42 -0.62 -7.62
N TRP A 153 -7.44 -1.91 -7.98
CA TRP A 153 -6.36 -2.51 -8.77
C TRP A 153 -6.35 -2.04 -10.22
N LEU A 154 -7.51 -1.80 -10.83
CA LEU A 154 -7.59 -1.14 -12.15
C LEU A 154 -6.94 0.24 -12.11
N LEU A 155 -7.31 1.06 -11.13
CA LEU A 155 -6.74 2.39 -10.93
C LEU A 155 -5.25 2.34 -10.64
N ARG A 156 -4.80 1.39 -9.82
CA ARG A 156 -3.39 1.18 -9.51
C ARG A 156 -2.56 0.93 -10.76
N PHE A 157 -3.01 0.04 -11.67
CA PHE A 157 -2.28 -0.25 -12.89
C PHE A 157 -2.33 0.91 -13.88
N TYR A 158 -3.43 1.63 -13.95
CA TYR A 158 -3.50 2.86 -14.72
C TYR A 158 -2.44 3.88 -14.26
N ILE A 159 -2.33 4.11 -12.96
CA ILE A 159 -1.32 5.02 -12.38
C ILE A 159 0.09 4.49 -12.63
N LEU A 160 0.33 3.20 -12.41
CA LEU A 160 1.62 2.56 -12.62
C LEU A 160 2.11 2.74 -14.07
N LYS A 161 1.23 2.52 -15.03
CA LYS A 161 1.56 2.59 -16.46
C LYS A 161 1.81 4.01 -16.94
N ASN A 162 1.06 4.97 -16.44
CA ASN A 162 1.13 6.36 -16.91
C ASN A 162 2.12 7.24 -16.11
N ASN A 163 2.35 6.93 -14.83
CA ASN A 163 3.13 7.76 -13.91
C ASN A 163 4.37 7.08 -13.34
N GLY A 164 4.53 5.77 -13.58
CA GLY A 164 5.68 4.99 -13.10
C GLY A 164 5.51 4.41 -11.71
N LEU A 165 6.51 3.59 -11.33
CA LEU A 165 6.49 2.78 -10.12
C LEU A 165 6.58 3.61 -8.84
N VAL A 166 7.51 4.57 -8.80
CA VAL A 166 7.74 5.40 -7.61
C VAL A 166 6.54 6.28 -7.32
N PHE A 167 5.93 6.87 -8.36
CA PHE A 167 4.72 7.67 -8.17
C PHE A 167 3.53 6.81 -7.72
N GLN A 168 3.34 5.64 -8.32
CA GLN A 168 2.27 4.72 -7.91
C GLN A 168 2.44 4.27 -6.45
N ALA A 169 3.66 4.04 -5.98
CA ALA A 169 3.92 3.65 -4.60
C ALA A 169 3.51 4.73 -3.57
N GLN A 170 3.44 6.02 -3.98
CA GLN A 170 2.97 7.11 -3.11
C GLN A 170 1.51 6.92 -2.66
N VAL A 171 0.73 6.09 -3.32
CA VAL A 171 -0.64 5.75 -2.89
C VAL A 171 -0.64 5.21 -1.45
N ALA A 172 0.45 4.54 -1.02
CA ALA A 172 0.59 4.08 0.35
C ALA A 172 0.53 5.23 1.40
N TYR A 173 0.90 6.45 1.04
CA TYR A 173 0.78 7.60 1.93
C TYR A 173 -0.65 8.10 2.09
N LEU A 174 -1.54 7.79 1.15
CA LEU A 174 -2.95 8.16 1.25
C LEU A 174 -3.70 7.29 2.25
N ILE A 175 -3.22 6.08 2.53
CA ILE A 175 -3.88 5.14 3.46
C ILE A 175 -4.07 5.76 4.84
N PRO A 176 -3.04 6.28 5.52
CA PRO A 176 -3.20 6.94 6.82
C PRO A 176 -4.07 8.20 6.74
N ILE A 177 -4.01 8.95 5.64
CA ILE A 177 -4.83 10.16 5.44
C ILE A 177 -6.31 9.81 5.46
N PHE A 178 -6.71 8.82 4.65
CA PHE A 178 -8.09 8.34 4.64
C PHE A 178 -8.47 7.69 5.97
N GLY A 179 -7.53 7.00 6.64
CA GLY A 179 -7.74 6.47 7.98
C GLY A 179 -8.14 7.55 8.98
N VAL A 180 -7.46 8.70 8.97
CA VAL A 180 -7.80 9.85 9.82
C VAL A 180 -9.17 10.44 9.45
N ILE A 181 -9.46 10.61 8.16
CA ILE A 181 -10.75 11.14 7.69
C ILE A 181 -11.91 10.25 8.15
N TRP A 182 -11.79 8.95 7.97
CA TRP A 182 -12.80 8.00 8.40
C TRP A 182 -12.92 7.92 9.92
N GLY A 183 -11.79 7.98 10.65
CA GLY A 183 -11.77 8.06 12.12
C GLY A 183 -12.56 9.26 12.62
N PHE A 184 -12.35 10.43 12.03
CA PHE A 184 -13.12 11.64 12.36
C PHE A 184 -14.62 11.50 12.04
N LEU A 185 -14.96 11.06 10.81
CA LEU A 185 -16.35 11.04 10.34
C LEU A 185 -17.21 9.96 11.00
N PHE A 186 -16.66 8.79 11.31
CA PHE A 186 -17.42 7.64 11.76
C PHE A 186 -17.15 7.24 13.21
N LEU A 187 -15.96 7.57 13.75
CA LEU A 187 -15.57 7.18 15.10
C LEU A 187 -15.53 8.37 16.07
N GLY A 188 -15.78 9.60 15.58
CA GLY A 188 -15.75 10.81 16.41
C GLY A 188 -14.34 11.18 16.93
N GLU A 189 -13.28 10.73 16.24
CA GLU A 189 -11.90 11.07 16.60
C GLU A 189 -11.60 12.55 16.31
N GLU A 190 -10.87 13.21 17.21
CA GLU A 190 -10.51 14.62 17.03
C GLU A 190 -9.37 14.81 16.02
N ILE A 191 -9.51 15.80 15.13
CA ILE A 191 -8.44 16.22 14.23
C ILE A 191 -7.51 17.17 14.99
N THR A 192 -6.41 16.65 15.48
CA THR A 192 -5.40 17.45 16.19
C THR A 192 -4.50 18.24 15.22
N SER A 193 -3.82 19.27 15.73
CA SER A 193 -2.80 20.01 14.95
C SER A 193 -1.71 19.11 14.38
N LYS A 194 -1.35 18.04 15.10
CA LYS A 194 -0.41 17.01 14.67
C LYS A 194 -0.87 16.30 13.40
N VAL A 195 -2.15 15.94 13.32
CA VAL A 195 -2.77 15.34 12.14
C VAL A 195 -2.66 16.29 10.96
N ILE A 196 -3.01 17.57 11.12
CA ILE A 196 -2.97 18.58 10.05
C ILE A 196 -1.54 18.74 9.52
N VAL A 197 -0.54 18.90 10.39
CA VAL A 197 0.87 19.03 9.99
C VAL A 197 1.34 17.79 9.23
N SER A 198 0.98 16.60 9.69
CA SER A 198 1.32 15.34 9.02
C SER A 198 0.71 15.24 7.62
N LEU A 199 -0.56 15.59 7.48
CA LEU A 199 -1.24 15.60 6.18
C LEU A 199 -0.58 16.56 5.19
N ILE A 200 -0.23 17.76 5.65
CA ILE A 200 0.47 18.77 4.82
C ILE A 200 1.82 18.22 4.37
N ALA A 201 2.61 17.64 5.28
CA ALA A 201 3.91 17.05 4.94
C ALA A 201 3.79 15.93 3.90
N VAL A 202 2.78 15.06 4.03
CA VAL A 202 2.54 13.99 3.06
C VAL A 202 2.17 14.53 1.69
N ILE A 203 1.27 15.51 1.61
CA ILE A 203 0.85 16.13 0.35
C ILE A 203 2.04 16.81 -0.35
N ILE A 204 2.85 17.55 0.42
CA ILE A 204 4.08 18.19 -0.10
C ILE A 204 5.05 17.10 -0.61
N GLY A 205 5.25 16.01 0.14
CA GLY A 205 6.11 14.91 -0.25
C GLY A 205 5.68 14.30 -1.58
N ILE A 206 4.40 13.98 -1.74
CA ILE A 206 3.83 13.43 -2.98
C ILE A 206 4.05 14.41 -4.16
N TYR A 207 3.80 15.69 -3.95
CA TYR A 207 3.99 16.72 -4.98
C TYR A 207 5.44 16.81 -5.45
N ILE A 208 6.40 16.83 -4.51
CA ILE A 208 7.83 16.89 -4.81
C ILE A 208 8.29 15.63 -5.58
N VAL A 209 7.84 14.43 -5.18
CA VAL A 209 8.15 13.19 -5.89
C VAL A 209 7.61 13.23 -7.32
N LYS A 210 6.37 13.68 -7.51
CA LYS A 210 5.78 13.84 -8.84
C LYS A 210 6.64 14.74 -9.73
N LYS A 211 7.07 15.89 -9.20
CA LYS A 211 7.95 16.83 -9.91
C LYS A 211 9.30 16.21 -10.29
N GLY A 212 9.87 15.40 -9.37
CA GLY A 212 11.12 14.68 -9.62
C GLY A 212 10.96 13.45 -10.54
N SER A 213 9.73 12.96 -10.74
CA SER A 213 9.42 11.82 -11.61
C SER A 213 9.05 12.22 -13.04
N ILE A 214 8.86 13.51 -13.32
CA ILE A 214 8.66 14.02 -14.69
C ILE A 214 9.97 13.82 -15.45
N VAL A 215 10.18 12.62 -15.93
CA VAL A 215 11.17 12.34 -16.96
C VAL A 215 10.63 12.97 -18.24
N LYS A 216 11.42 13.85 -18.84
CA LYS A 216 11.17 14.34 -20.19
C LYS A 216 10.90 13.14 -21.08
N ILE A 217 9.64 12.97 -21.51
CA ILE A 217 9.29 12.17 -22.66
C ILE A 217 9.84 13.00 -23.83
N ILE A 218 11.06 12.72 -24.24
CA ILE A 218 11.64 13.14 -25.51
C ILE A 218 11.65 11.93 -26.41
#